data_170fb76c5eac808dfa6671988c2d3e9c
#
_entry.id   170fb76c5eac808dfa6671988c2d3e9c
#
_cell.length_a   1.000
_cell.length_b   1.000
_cell.length_c   1.000
_cell.angle_alpha   90.00
_cell.angle_beta   90.00
_cell.angle_gamma   90.00
#
_symmetry.space_group_name_H-M   'P 1'
#
loop_
_entity.id
_entity.type
_entity.pdbx_description
1 polymer ?
#
loop_
_entity_poly.entity_id
_entity_poly.type
_entity_poly.pdbx_seq_one_letter_code
_entity_poly.pdbx_strand_id
1 'polypeptide(L)'
;MLFGLLLTTSAFAHPLPNLPKSLYTEGWRAGHIQGIAVDAKQEYIYLSFTTLLVKMDMEGRVVGTVTGILGHLGCLEFNEEDGRLYGSLEYKNDVIGRGILRQEGVTKQLQTGFYVAIFDVEKITRHNMSAERDGVMTSVLLKTVVEDFKAEVKTASGKTLKHRHGCSGFDGISFGPAFDGSQKRMLTVAYGIYGDTDRTDNDYQVLLQYDTKDWAKYEAPLSQENMHDQGPAQPHGKYFVFTGNTTWGVQNLEYDKSSNRWLLACYPGTKSVFSNYTLFSVDGSKRAKIEPLQGVEYQERGALLKLSKLGNIDPKNRKVRGWHNKLGAFGICALGNGYFYLAEGGKNEKCRTAKIHLMRFTGSPTEAFCPAE
;
A
#
# COMPACT_ATOMS: atom_id res chain seq x y z
N MET A 1 -42.66 2.81 -38.08
CA MET A 1 -41.27 3.30 -38.16
C MET A 1 -40.89 3.81 -36.80
N LEU A 2 -40.14 3.00 -36.03
CA LEU A 2 -39.60 3.38 -34.72
C LEU A 2 -38.15 3.85 -34.96
N PHE A 3 -37.91 5.13 -34.78
CA PHE A 3 -36.55 5.68 -34.78
C PHE A 3 -35.90 5.38 -33.43
N GLY A 4 -34.97 4.44 -33.38
CA GLY A 4 -34.12 4.21 -32.24
C GLY A 4 -33.07 5.32 -32.12
N LEU A 5 -33.17 6.13 -31.10
CA LEU A 5 -32.15 7.13 -30.72
C LEU A 5 -30.96 6.40 -30.11
N LEU A 6 -29.89 6.21 -30.89
CA LEU A 6 -28.59 5.79 -30.35
C LEU A 6 -28.02 6.97 -29.57
N LEU A 7 -28.13 6.92 -28.24
CA LEU A 7 -27.34 7.76 -27.34
C LEU A 7 -25.90 7.27 -27.35
N THR A 8 -25.08 7.88 -28.20
CA THR A 8 -23.61 7.79 -28.09
C THR A 8 -23.19 8.58 -26.85
N THR A 9 -22.90 7.89 -25.75
CA THR A 9 -22.18 8.49 -24.66
C THR A 9 -20.75 8.80 -25.14
N SER A 10 -20.51 10.04 -25.56
CA SER A 10 -19.17 10.56 -25.72
C SER A 10 -18.53 10.54 -24.34
N ALA A 11 -17.61 9.61 -24.09
CA ALA A 11 -16.70 9.69 -22.97
C ALA A 11 -15.92 10.99 -23.16
N PHE A 12 -16.21 12.03 -22.38
CA PHE A 12 -15.38 13.22 -22.33
C PHE A 12 -14.00 12.75 -21.88
N ALA A 13 -13.05 12.74 -22.81
CA ALA A 13 -11.66 12.50 -22.49
C ALA A 13 -11.21 13.64 -21.56
N HIS A 14 -10.93 13.33 -20.32
CA HIS A 14 -10.33 14.31 -19.42
C HIS A 14 -9.01 14.81 -20.04
N PRO A 15 -8.70 16.12 -19.93
CA PRO A 15 -7.47 16.64 -20.48
C PRO A 15 -6.26 15.95 -19.82
N LEU A 16 -5.21 15.72 -20.62
CA LEU A 16 -3.95 15.18 -20.12
C LEU A 16 -3.38 16.15 -19.07
N PRO A 17 -3.00 15.64 -17.88
CA PRO A 17 -2.37 16.50 -16.88
C PRO A 17 -1.05 17.08 -17.41
N ASN A 18 -0.75 18.32 -17.03
CA ASN A 18 0.53 18.96 -17.37
C ASN A 18 1.67 18.42 -16.48
N LEU A 19 1.92 17.11 -16.60
CA LEU A 19 2.89 16.35 -15.83
C LEU A 19 3.80 15.56 -16.76
N PRO A 20 5.06 15.30 -16.37
CA PRO A 20 5.99 14.52 -17.19
C PRO A 20 5.45 13.12 -17.45
N LYS A 21 5.53 12.67 -18.71
CA LYS A 21 5.13 11.31 -19.10
C LYS A 21 5.96 10.22 -18.43
N SER A 22 7.18 10.57 -18.03
CA SER A 22 8.03 9.70 -17.22
C SER A 22 9.04 10.49 -16.40
N LEU A 23 9.38 9.97 -15.22
CA LEU A 23 10.46 10.44 -14.36
C LEU A 23 11.45 9.30 -14.11
N TYR A 24 12.71 9.63 -13.91
CA TYR A 24 13.78 8.67 -13.65
C TYR A 24 14.53 9.07 -12.39
N THR A 25 14.89 8.09 -11.58
CA THR A 25 15.73 8.34 -10.42
C THR A 25 17.19 8.00 -10.73
N GLU A 26 18.09 8.65 -10.03
CA GLU A 26 19.45 8.16 -9.88
C GLU A 26 19.46 6.82 -9.09
N GLY A 27 20.63 6.20 -9.01
CA GLY A 27 20.79 4.91 -8.33
C GLY A 27 21.07 5.05 -6.85
N TRP A 28 20.29 4.32 -6.02
CA TRP A 28 20.40 4.30 -4.55
C TRP A 28 20.80 2.94 -4.01
N ARG A 29 21.60 2.92 -2.93
CA ARG A 29 21.93 1.70 -2.17
C ARG A 29 20.97 1.49 -1.01
N ALA A 30 19.66 1.51 -1.27
CA ALA A 30 18.62 1.56 -0.25
C ALA A 30 17.51 0.53 -0.45
N GLY A 31 17.77 -0.57 -1.14
CA GLY A 31 16.75 -1.51 -1.58
C GLY A 31 16.01 -1.02 -2.83
N HIS A 32 14.98 -1.71 -3.27
CA HIS A 32 14.19 -1.30 -4.44
C HIS A 32 13.12 -0.27 -4.06
N ILE A 33 12.53 0.38 -5.08
CA ILE A 33 11.37 1.26 -4.91
C ILE A 33 10.19 0.50 -4.32
N GLN A 34 9.47 1.12 -3.36
CA GLN A 34 8.37 0.51 -2.60
C GLN A 34 7.07 1.27 -2.71
N GLY A 35 7.13 2.58 -2.94
CA GLY A 35 5.96 3.43 -3.01
C GLY A 35 6.28 4.79 -3.62
N ILE A 36 5.24 5.45 -4.09
CA ILE A 36 5.27 6.82 -4.62
C ILE A 36 4.07 7.60 -4.10
N ALA A 37 4.26 8.89 -3.88
CA ALA A 37 3.17 9.84 -3.63
C ALA A 37 3.50 11.18 -4.29
N VAL A 38 2.48 11.97 -4.60
CA VAL A 38 2.61 13.30 -5.19
C VAL A 38 1.90 14.28 -4.29
N ASP A 39 2.46 15.46 -4.05
CA ASP A 39 1.83 16.49 -3.25
C ASP A 39 0.57 17.08 -3.94
N ALA A 40 -0.28 17.75 -3.17
CA ALA A 40 -1.54 18.30 -3.66
C ALA A 40 -1.39 19.31 -4.80
N LYS A 41 -0.25 19.99 -4.89
CA LYS A 41 0.05 20.95 -5.96
C LYS A 41 0.69 20.32 -7.18
N GLN A 42 1.06 19.04 -7.09
CA GLN A 42 1.79 18.31 -8.11
C GLN A 42 3.16 18.96 -8.47
N GLU A 43 3.81 19.54 -7.44
CA GLU A 43 5.14 20.16 -7.58
C GLU A 43 6.26 19.17 -7.23
N TYR A 44 5.96 18.22 -6.31
CA TYR A 44 6.93 17.23 -5.84
C TYR A 44 6.36 15.82 -5.89
N ILE A 45 7.25 14.88 -6.19
CA ILE A 45 7.03 13.45 -6.04
C ILE A 45 7.93 12.90 -4.94
N TYR A 46 7.37 12.05 -4.10
CA TYR A 46 8.05 11.34 -3.02
C TYR A 46 8.18 9.88 -3.39
N LEU A 47 9.34 9.32 -3.14
CA LEU A 47 9.69 7.96 -3.53
C LEU A 47 10.28 7.25 -2.31
N SER A 48 9.67 6.18 -1.86
CA SER A 48 10.27 5.31 -0.85
C SER A 48 11.09 4.21 -1.52
N PHE A 49 12.33 4.10 -1.10
CA PHE A 49 13.12 2.88 -1.23
C PHE A 49 13.16 2.22 0.14
N THR A 50 13.51 0.94 0.23
CA THR A 50 13.40 0.18 1.48
C THR A 50 13.94 0.92 2.72
N THR A 51 15.05 1.67 2.60
CA THR A 51 15.69 2.39 3.73
C THR A 51 15.89 3.90 3.48
N LEU A 52 15.21 4.44 2.46
CA LEU A 52 15.42 5.81 2.01
C LEU A 52 14.10 6.44 1.55
N LEU A 53 13.86 7.69 1.93
CA LEU A 53 12.84 8.55 1.31
C LEU A 53 13.53 9.59 0.44
N VAL A 54 13.03 9.78 -0.78
CA VAL A 54 13.49 10.80 -1.75
C VAL A 54 12.37 11.78 -2.04
N LYS A 55 12.65 13.09 -1.92
CA LYS A 55 11.80 14.17 -2.43
C LYS A 55 12.43 14.69 -3.72
N MET A 56 11.66 14.68 -4.80
CA MET A 56 12.11 15.06 -6.14
C MET A 56 11.09 16.02 -6.76
N ASP A 57 11.55 17.00 -7.54
CA ASP A 57 10.65 17.86 -8.31
C ASP A 57 10.16 17.16 -9.60
N MET A 58 9.22 17.79 -10.30
CA MET A 58 8.66 17.22 -11.53
C MET A 58 9.59 17.32 -12.75
N GLU A 59 10.75 17.97 -12.63
CA GLU A 59 11.85 17.93 -13.62
C GLU A 59 12.84 16.78 -13.34
N GLY A 60 12.64 16.02 -12.26
CA GLY A 60 13.47 14.89 -11.89
C GLY A 60 14.71 15.26 -11.05
N ARG A 61 14.76 16.47 -10.50
CA ARG A 61 15.86 16.91 -9.63
C ARG A 61 15.56 16.52 -8.18
N VAL A 62 16.51 15.89 -7.50
CA VAL A 62 16.38 15.55 -6.09
C VAL A 62 16.51 16.81 -5.23
N VAL A 63 15.47 17.11 -4.46
CA VAL A 63 15.40 18.26 -3.53
C VAL A 63 15.99 17.87 -2.17
N GLY A 64 15.72 16.66 -1.72
CA GLY A 64 16.23 16.16 -0.46
C GLY A 64 15.97 14.67 -0.26
N THR A 65 16.67 14.10 0.70
CA THR A 65 16.51 12.69 1.06
C THR A 65 16.52 12.49 2.57
N VAL A 66 15.76 11.48 3.04
CA VAL A 66 15.79 11.05 4.44
C VAL A 66 16.40 9.65 4.52
N THR A 67 17.44 9.51 5.33
CA THR A 67 18.25 8.29 5.52
C THR A 67 18.27 7.84 6.96
N GLY A 68 18.95 6.73 7.24
CA GLY A 68 19.08 6.18 8.59
C GLY A 68 17.82 5.42 9.03
N ILE A 69 16.99 5.00 8.09
CA ILE A 69 15.82 4.13 8.33
C ILE A 69 16.33 2.69 8.34
N LEU A 70 16.25 2.01 9.50
CA LEU A 70 16.69 0.62 9.69
C LEU A 70 15.53 -0.39 9.54
N GLY A 71 14.33 0.12 9.24
CA GLY A 71 13.15 -0.66 8.93
C GLY A 71 12.85 -0.70 7.43
N HIS A 72 11.78 -1.40 7.07
CA HIS A 72 11.25 -1.45 5.73
C HIS A 72 10.24 -0.30 5.55
N LEU A 73 10.63 0.74 4.82
CA LEU A 73 9.74 1.81 4.38
C LEU A 73 9.04 1.35 3.09
N GLY A 74 7.72 1.22 3.13
CA GLY A 74 6.89 0.69 2.05
C GLY A 74 6.12 1.77 1.29
N CYS A 75 4.82 1.54 1.09
CA CYS A 75 3.89 2.43 0.39
C CYS A 75 3.85 3.83 1.03
N LEU A 76 3.61 4.83 0.22
CA LEU A 76 3.49 6.24 0.60
C LEU A 76 2.13 6.81 0.24
N GLU A 77 1.65 7.75 1.05
CA GLU A 77 0.44 8.53 0.79
C GLU A 77 0.64 9.98 1.25
N PHE A 78 0.35 10.94 0.37
CA PHE A 78 0.35 12.35 0.74
C PHE A 78 -1.01 12.76 1.30
N ASN A 79 -1.04 13.29 2.51
CA ASN A 79 -2.25 13.78 3.13
C ASN A 79 -2.50 15.25 2.77
N GLU A 80 -3.45 15.49 1.87
CA GLU A 80 -3.82 16.84 1.43
C GLU A 80 -4.35 17.73 2.57
N GLU A 81 -4.87 17.13 3.66
CA GLU A 81 -5.48 17.90 4.77
C GLU A 81 -4.43 18.52 5.70
N ASP A 82 -3.29 17.88 5.90
CA ASP A 82 -2.23 18.36 6.80
C ASP A 82 -0.88 18.64 6.10
N GLY A 83 -0.81 18.36 4.77
CA GLY A 83 0.39 18.62 3.97
C GLY A 83 1.56 17.70 4.30
N ARG A 84 1.33 16.57 4.97
CA ARG A 84 2.37 15.61 5.39
C ARG A 84 2.32 14.32 4.58
N LEU A 85 3.43 13.63 4.54
CA LEU A 85 3.55 12.35 3.87
C LEU A 85 3.48 11.21 4.90
N TYR A 86 2.62 10.24 4.65
CA TYR A 86 2.43 9.04 5.46
C TYR A 86 3.04 7.83 4.75
N GLY A 87 3.75 6.99 5.48
CA GLY A 87 4.38 5.80 4.92
C GLY A 87 4.26 4.59 5.86
N SER A 88 4.19 3.39 5.29
CA SER A 88 4.31 2.17 6.08
C SER A 88 5.77 1.96 6.48
N LEU A 89 6.01 1.64 7.74
CA LEU A 89 7.35 1.42 8.29
C LEU A 89 7.35 0.21 9.22
N GLU A 90 8.09 -0.81 8.83
CA GLU A 90 8.11 -2.09 9.51
C GLU A 90 9.48 -2.46 10.04
N TYR A 91 9.50 -2.98 11.27
CA TYR A 91 10.67 -3.60 11.89
C TYR A 91 10.34 -5.04 12.23
N LYS A 92 11.01 -5.98 11.57
CA LYS A 92 10.78 -7.42 11.72
C LYS A 92 12.11 -8.18 11.91
N ASN A 93 12.04 -9.29 12.63
CA ASN A 93 13.19 -10.20 12.80
C ASN A 93 13.12 -11.40 11.84
N ASP A 94 12.43 -11.25 10.71
CA ASP A 94 12.36 -12.23 9.62
C ASP A 94 13.56 -12.10 8.64
N VAL A 95 13.49 -12.81 7.53
CA VAL A 95 14.56 -12.80 6.50
C VAL A 95 14.76 -11.38 5.94
N ILE A 96 13.66 -10.63 5.74
CA ILE A 96 13.69 -9.28 5.18
C ILE A 96 14.32 -8.30 6.18
N GLY A 97 13.82 -8.24 7.41
CA GLY A 97 14.35 -7.33 8.44
C GLY A 97 15.83 -7.57 8.74
N ARG A 98 16.23 -8.84 8.88
CA ARG A 98 17.67 -9.17 9.03
C ARG A 98 18.50 -8.81 7.81
N GLY A 99 17.92 -8.88 6.59
CA GLY A 99 18.56 -8.46 5.35
C GLY A 99 18.84 -6.95 5.35
N ILE A 100 17.87 -6.15 5.76
CA ILE A 100 17.98 -4.69 5.90
C ILE A 100 19.08 -4.32 6.88
N LEU A 101 19.05 -4.86 8.11
CA LEU A 101 20.06 -4.57 9.14
C LEU A 101 21.47 -4.91 8.66
N ARG A 102 21.64 -6.04 7.96
CA ARG A 102 22.92 -6.43 7.38
C ARG A 102 23.40 -5.44 6.31
N GLN A 103 22.49 -4.97 5.45
CA GLN A 103 22.81 -3.98 4.42
C GLN A 103 23.25 -2.66 5.05
N GLU A 104 22.60 -2.25 6.13
CA GLU A 104 22.91 -1.01 6.87
C GLU A 104 24.08 -1.17 7.86
N GLY A 105 24.71 -2.36 7.91
CA GLY A 105 25.84 -2.62 8.80
C GLY A 105 25.50 -2.73 10.29
N VAL A 106 24.23 -2.96 10.61
CA VAL A 106 23.73 -3.07 11.99
C VAL A 106 23.68 -4.54 12.40
N THR A 107 24.37 -4.86 13.51
CA THR A 107 24.41 -6.23 14.07
C THR A 107 23.40 -6.47 15.17
N LYS A 108 22.90 -5.40 15.79
CA LYS A 108 21.90 -5.46 16.87
C LYS A 108 20.52 -5.77 16.26
N GLN A 109 19.83 -6.72 16.89
CA GLN A 109 18.43 -7.00 16.56
C GLN A 109 17.53 -5.87 17.10
N LEU A 110 16.67 -5.33 16.25
CA LEU A 110 15.69 -4.32 16.65
C LEU A 110 14.40 -4.97 17.16
N GLN A 111 13.64 -4.22 17.95
CA GLN A 111 12.31 -4.62 18.39
C GLN A 111 11.37 -4.74 17.18
N THR A 112 10.50 -5.75 17.18
CA THR A 112 9.44 -5.85 16.17
C THR A 112 8.38 -4.79 16.42
N GLY A 113 8.09 -3.98 15.40
CA GLY A 113 7.09 -2.93 15.45
C GLY A 113 6.61 -2.56 14.04
N PHE A 114 5.38 -2.07 13.96
CA PHE A 114 4.70 -1.67 12.72
C PHE A 114 4.16 -0.27 12.91
N TYR A 115 4.77 0.70 12.22
CA TYR A 115 4.50 2.12 12.41
C TYR A 115 4.01 2.77 11.13
N VAL A 116 3.09 3.71 11.26
CA VAL A 116 2.92 4.72 10.22
C VAL A 116 3.97 5.79 10.48
N ALA A 117 4.92 5.92 9.57
CA ALA A 117 5.86 7.04 9.54
C ALA A 117 5.16 8.27 8.96
N ILE A 118 5.35 9.43 9.59
CA ILE A 118 4.74 10.70 9.19
C ILE A 118 5.86 11.71 8.98
N PHE A 119 6.06 12.11 7.73
CA PHE A 119 7.13 13.02 7.34
C PHE A 119 6.61 14.44 7.16
N ASP A 120 7.28 15.40 7.77
CA ASP A 120 7.13 16.82 7.50
C ASP A 120 7.93 17.15 6.24
N VAL A 121 7.24 17.14 5.10
CA VAL A 121 7.89 17.27 3.78
C VAL A 121 8.48 18.66 3.52
N GLU A 122 8.02 19.69 4.23
CA GLU A 122 8.56 21.05 4.13
C GLU A 122 9.98 21.11 4.72
N LYS A 123 10.29 20.27 5.70
CA LYS A 123 11.63 20.16 6.29
C LYS A 123 12.61 19.38 5.42
N ILE A 124 12.16 18.61 4.43
CA ILE A 124 13.05 17.83 3.55
C ILE A 124 13.63 18.75 2.49
N THR A 125 14.79 19.37 2.76
CA THR A 125 15.41 20.43 1.98
C THR A 125 16.85 20.14 1.53
N ARG A 126 17.43 19.02 1.96
CA ARG A 126 18.80 18.63 1.63
C ARG A 126 18.96 17.10 1.62
N HIS A 127 20.02 16.64 0.99
CA HIS A 127 20.37 15.22 1.00
C HIS A 127 20.79 14.72 2.39
N ASN A 128 20.56 13.44 2.64
CA ASN A 128 21.00 12.69 3.83
C ASN A 128 20.50 13.27 5.15
N MET A 129 19.26 13.74 5.21
CA MET A 129 18.63 14.10 6.47
C MET A 129 18.36 12.84 7.30
N SER A 130 18.64 12.91 8.59
CA SER A 130 18.45 11.78 9.49
C SER A 130 16.97 11.66 9.89
N ALA A 131 16.37 10.49 9.68
CA ALA A 131 15.00 10.20 10.13
C ALA A 131 14.81 10.43 11.65
N GLU A 132 15.83 10.17 12.48
CA GLU A 132 15.74 10.32 13.92
C GLU A 132 16.14 11.72 14.43
N ARG A 133 17.14 12.37 13.80
CA ARG A 133 17.80 13.54 14.39
C ARG A 133 17.38 14.89 13.82
N ASP A 134 16.91 14.92 12.57
CA ASP A 134 16.61 16.19 11.89
C ASP A 134 15.14 16.64 12.07
N GLY A 135 14.35 15.90 12.88
CA GLY A 135 12.96 16.26 13.19
C GLY A 135 12.03 16.25 11.98
N VAL A 136 12.38 15.47 10.95
CA VAL A 136 11.60 15.34 9.70
C VAL A 136 10.56 14.24 9.76
N MET A 137 10.64 13.34 10.75
CA MET A 137 9.78 12.18 10.87
C MET A 137 9.30 11.98 12.30
N THR A 138 8.00 11.73 12.44
CA THR A 138 7.36 11.15 13.62
C THR A 138 6.71 9.82 13.23
N SER A 139 6.19 9.08 14.19
CA SER A 139 5.53 7.81 13.90
C SER A 139 4.42 7.48 14.87
N VAL A 140 3.52 6.57 14.47
CA VAL A 140 2.41 6.05 15.26
C VAL A 140 2.40 4.53 15.16
N LEU A 141 2.43 3.81 16.29
CA LEU A 141 2.41 2.35 16.33
C LEU A 141 1.02 1.80 16.00
N LEU A 142 0.95 0.82 15.12
CA LEU A 142 -0.27 0.05 14.82
C LEU A 142 -0.34 -1.21 15.69
N LYS A 143 -0.90 -1.10 16.88
CA LYS A 143 -0.95 -2.19 17.89
C LYS A 143 -1.63 -3.44 17.35
N THR A 144 -2.73 -3.30 16.60
CA THR A 144 -3.46 -4.44 16.02
C THR A 144 -2.63 -5.21 15.00
N VAL A 145 -1.74 -4.54 14.23
CA VAL A 145 -0.82 -5.22 13.32
C VAL A 145 0.20 -6.05 14.11
N VAL A 146 0.74 -5.48 15.21
CA VAL A 146 1.66 -6.19 16.11
C VAL A 146 0.99 -7.42 16.73
N GLU A 147 -0.27 -7.28 17.19
CA GLU A 147 -1.05 -8.35 17.78
C GLU A 147 -1.29 -9.49 16.77
N ASP A 148 -1.75 -9.18 15.55
CA ASP A 148 -2.01 -10.18 14.52
C ASP A 148 -0.72 -10.84 14.01
N PHE A 149 0.38 -10.09 13.90
CA PHE A 149 1.70 -10.64 13.57
C PHE A 149 2.20 -11.62 14.63
N LYS A 150 2.00 -11.33 15.92
CA LYS A 150 2.43 -12.19 17.03
C LYS A 150 1.42 -13.30 17.37
N ALA A 151 0.22 -13.25 16.80
CA ALA A 151 -0.84 -14.19 17.16
C ALA A 151 -0.50 -15.64 16.80
N GLU A 152 -0.96 -16.54 17.66
CA GLU A 152 -1.06 -17.97 17.40
C GLU A 152 -2.55 -18.36 17.46
N VAL A 153 -3.08 -18.90 16.37
CA VAL A 153 -4.48 -19.30 16.26
C VAL A 153 -4.59 -20.81 16.11
N LYS A 154 -5.50 -21.42 16.87
CA LYS A 154 -5.76 -22.86 16.78
C LYS A 154 -6.86 -23.14 15.78
N THR A 155 -6.60 -24.03 14.83
CA THR A 155 -7.61 -24.54 13.90
C THR A 155 -8.53 -25.54 14.58
N ALA A 156 -9.66 -25.87 13.94
CA ALA A 156 -10.57 -26.90 14.41
C ALA A 156 -9.91 -28.30 14.49
N SER A 157 -8.91 -28.56 13.66
CA SER A 157 -8.09 -29.79 13.68
C SER A 157 -7.01 -29.81 14.77
N GLY A 158 -6.89 -28.73 15.57
CA GLY A 158 -5.88 -28.60 16.62
C GLY A 158 -4.50 -28.11 16.14
N LYS A 159 -4.32 -27.83 14.84
CA LYS A 159 -3.09 -27.24 14.30
C LYS A 159 -2.97 -25.79 14.80
N THR A 160 -1.78 -25.36 15.18
CA THR A 160 -1.48 -23.96 15.52
C THR A 160 -0.92 -23.24 14.28
N LEU A 161 -1.55 -22.13 13.88
CA LEU A 161 -1.08 -21.25 12.84
C LEU A 161 -0.49 -19.99 13.48
N LYS A 162 0.74 -19.66 13.15
CA LYS A 162 1.38 -18.37 13.50
C LYS A 162 0.89 -17.30 12.55
N HIS A 163 0.87 -16.04 13.02
CA HIS A 163 0.48 -14.90 12.21
C HIS A 163 -0.99 -14.99 11.73
N ARG A 164 -1.92 -14.41 12.51
CA ARG A 164 -3.36 -14.40 12.18
C ARG A 164 -3.55 -13.92 10.74
N HIS A 165 -4.33 -14.65 9.95
CA HIS A 165 -4.53 -14.41 8.50
C HIS A 165 -3.23 -14.37 7.68
N GLY A 166 -2.13 -14.94 8.18
CA GLY A 166 -0.83 -14.85 7.53
C GLY A 166 -0.18 -13.47 7.61
N CYS A 167 -0.58 -12.62 8.56
CA CYS A 167 -0.06 -11.27 8.73
C CYS A 167 1.48 -11.26 8.78
N SER A 168 2.11 -10.62 7.81
CA SER A 168 3.57 -10.40 7.79
C SER A 168 3.95 -8.97 8.19
N GLY A 169 2.96 -8.15 8.59
CA GLY A 169 3.05 -6.73 8.84
C GLY A 169 2.06 -5.95 7.98
N PHE A 170 2.42 -4.77 7.49
CA PHE A 170 1.59 -4.00 6.55
C PHE A 170 2.47 -3.19 5.60
N ASP A 171 2.06 -3.10 4.33
CA ASP A 171 2.77 -2.29 3.33
C ASP A 171 1.86 -1.22 2.73
N GLY A 172 0.65 -1.58 2.28
CA GLY A 172 -0.28 -0.63 1.65
C GLY A 172 -0.79 0.42 2.62
N ILE A 173 -0.85 1.69 2.18
CA ILE A 173 -1.40 2.81 2.95
C ILE A 173 -2.04 3.82 2.00
N SER A 174 -3.26 4.30 2.31
CA SER A 174 -3.90 5.39 1.56
C SER A 174 -5.07 6.00 2.34
N PHE A 175 -5.40 7.27 2.07
CA PHE A 175 -6.58 7.93 2.62
C PHE A 175 -7.79 7.80 1.69
N GLY A 176 -8.93 7.45 2.24
CA GLY A 176 -10.17 7.35 1.47
C GLY A 176 -11.40 7.13 2.34
N PRO A 177 -12.57 6.84 1.77
CA PRO A 177 -13.83 6.72 2.51
C PRO A 177 -13.85 5.50 3.44
N ALA A 178 -14.57 5.64 4.54
CA ALA A 178 -14.83 4.55 5.47
C ALA A 178 -15.67 3.44 4.82
N PHE A 179 -15.33 2.20 5.11
CA PHE A 179 -16.07 1.02 4.64
C PHE A 179 -17.31 0.67 5.47
N ASP A 180 -17.60 1.46 6.51
CA ASP A 180 -18.82 1.33 7.31
C ASP A 180 -20.05 2.01 6.68
N GLY A 181 -19.86 2.70 5.56
CA GLY A 181 -20.87 3.45 4.81
C GLY A 181 -21.02 4.91 5.24
N SER A 182 -20.29 5.38 6.23
CA SER A 182 -20.34 6.79 6.67
C SER A 182 -19.70 7.78 5.69
N GLN A 183 -18.90 7.28 4.75
CA GLN A 183 -18.09 8.08 3.81
C GLN A 183 -17.09 9.02 4.50
N LYS A 184 -16.85 8.86 5.80
CA LYS A 184 -15.83 9.58 6.52
C LYS A 184 -14.46 9.27 5.94
N ARG A 185 -13.60 10.27 5.78
CA ARG A 185 -12.23 10.05 5.33
C ARG A 185 -11.41 9.38 6.44
N MET A 186 -10.77 8.27 6.12
CA MET A 186 -10.01 7.43 7.03
C MET A 186 -8.65 7.11 6.42
N LEU A 187 -7.63 6.93 7.25
CA LEU A 187 -6.42 6.25 6.84
C LEU A 187 -6.68 4.75 6.78
N THR A 188 -6.46 4.15 5.64
CA THR A 188 -6.56 2.71 5.44
C THR A 188 -5.16 2.14 5.28
N VAL A 189 -4.83 1.12 6.08
CA VAL A 189 -3.60 0.34 5.94
C VAL A 189 -3.95 -1.08 5.54
N ALA A 190 -3.11 -1.70 4.73
CA ALA A 190 -3.32 -3.05 4.21
C ALA A 190 -2.18 -3.97 4.66
N TYR A 191 -2.55 -5.16 5.14
CA TYR A 191 -1.56 -6.13 5.59
C TYR A 191 -0.63 -6.59 4.48
N GLY A 192 0.64 -6.74 4.85
CA GLY A 192 1.50 -7.73 4.25
C GLY A 192 1.02 -9.12 4.66
N ILE A 193 1.08 -10.10 3.75
CA ILE A 193 0.58 -11.46 3.98
C ILE A 193 1.59 -12.47 3.47
N TYR A 194 2.03 -13.38 4.34
CA TYR A 194 2.88 -14.50 3.92
C TYR A 194 2.15 -15.39 2.91
N GLY A 195 2.80 -15.66 1.77
CA GLY A 195 2.24 -16.42 0.64
C GLY A 195 2.24 -17.95 0.84
N ASP A 196 2.21 -18.45 2.08
CA ASP A 196 2.19 -19.87 2.41
C ASP A 196 1.03 -20.58 1.69
N THR A 197 1.36 -21.57 0.87
CA THR A 197 0.40 -22.30 0.04
C THR A 197 -0.40 -23.35 0.81
N ASP A 198 0.09 -23.79 1.98
CA ASP A 198 -0.54 -24.79 2.83
C ASP A 198 -1.60 -24.21 3.77
N ARG A 199 -1.77 -22.87 3.75
CA ARG A 199 -2.80 -22.16 4.52
C ARG A 199 -3.96 -21.77 3.64
N THR A 200 -5.13 -21.62 4.23
CA THR A 200 -6.35 -21.13 3.56
C THR A 200 -6.87 -19.82 4.16
N ASP A 201 -6.40 -19.46 5.35
CA ASP A 201 -6.78 -18.23 6.04
C ASP A 201 -6.02 -16.98 5.53
N ASN A 202 -5.09 -17.15 4.59
CA ASN A 202 -4.29 -16.10 3.95
C ASN A 202 -4.74 -15.76 2.51
N ASP A 203 -5.96 -16.12 2.13
CA ASP A 203 -6.55 -15.84 0.81
C ASP A 203 -7.37 -14.53 0.79
N TYR A 204 -7.33 -13.77 1.86
CA TYR A 204 -7.90 -12.42 1.99
C TYR A 204 -6.81 -11.38 2.09
N GLN A 205 -7.04 -10.20 1.51
CA GLN A 205 -6.35 -8.99 1.94
C GLN A 205 -7.07 -8.44 3.16
N VAL A 206 -6.30 -8.00 4.15
CA VAL A 206 -6.83 -7.43 5.39
C VAL A 206 -6.55 -5.95 5.42
N LEU A 207 -7.59 -5.15 5.60
CA LEU A 207 -7.51 -3.69 5.63
C LEU A 207 -7.93 -3.20 7.02
N LEU A 208 -7.14 -2.31 7.62
CA LEU A 208 -7.50 -1.62 8.86
C LEU A 208 -7.76 -0.16 8.56
N GLN A 209 -8.84 0.41 9.10
CA GLN A 209 -9.14 1.84 8.99
C GLN A 209 -8.96 2.55 10.31
N TYR A 210 -8.34 3.75 10.25
CA TYR A 210 -8.08 4.61 11.38
C TYR A 210 -8.57 6.03 11.11
N ASP A 211 -9.25 6.60 12.10
CA ASP A 211 -9.48 8.05 12.15
C ASP A 211 -8.21 8.74 12.67
N THR A 212 -7.56 9.51 11.83
CA THR A 212 -6.30 10.18 12.20
C THR A 212 -6.49 11.52 12.87
N LYS A 213 -7.74 11.99 13.07
CA LYS A 213 -8.06 13.32 13.58
C LYS A 213 -7.38 13.62 14.93
N ASP A 214 -7.27 12.60 15.78
CA ASP A 214 -6.68 12.73 17.12
C ASP A 214 -5.28 12.10 17.21
N TRP A 215 -4.60 11.84 16.10
CA TRP A 215 -3.32 11.12 16.09
C TRP A 215 -2.16 11.93 16.65
N ALA A 216 -2.24 13.26 16.68
CA ALA A 216 -1.24 14.11 17.31
C ALA A 216 -0.87 13.67 18.74
N LYS A 217 -1.80 13.07 19.49
CA LYS A 217 -1.54 12.52 20.83
C LYS A 217 -0.71 11.24 20.85
N TYR A 218 -0.55 10.56 19.72
CA TYR A 218 0.22 9.33 19.57
C TYR A 218 1.52 9.55 18.81
N GLU A 219 1.63 10.66 18.09
CA GLU A 219 2.83 10.96 17.31
C GLU A 219 4.03 11.16 18.22
N ALA A 220 5.08 10.41 17.98
CA ALA A 220 6.34 10.55 18.70
C ALA A 220 7.52 10.39 17.74
N PRO A 221 8.67 11.04 18.00
CA PRO A 221 9.92 10.71 17.31
C PRO A 221 10.24 9.23 17.49
N LEU A 222 10.64 8.56 16.44
CA LEU A 222 11.00 7.14 16.48
C LEU A 222 12.51 7.00 16.75
N SER A 223 12.88 6.62 17.96
CA SER A 223 14.20 6.08 18.21
C SER A 223 14.21 4.59 17.89
N GLN A 224 14.99 4.18 16.92
CA GLN A 224 15.05 2.79 16.46
C GLN A 224 15.75 1.86 17.46
N GLU A 225 16.51 2.40 18.39
CA GLU A 225 17.08 1.64 19.50
C GLU A 225 16.10 1.45 20.66
N ASN A 226 15.22 2.42 20.90
CA ASN A 226 14.24 2.39 21.98
C ASN A 226 12.87 2.83 21.43
N MET A 227 12.21 1.93 20.69
CA MET A 227 10.98 2.20 19.99
C MET A 227 9.83 2.48 20.97
N HIS A 228 9.06 3.56 20.71
CA HIS A 228 7.89 3.89 21.50
C HIS A 228 6.72 2.96 21.21
N ASP A 229 5.76 2.89 22.13
CA ASP A 229 4.52 2.11 22.02
C ASP A 229 3.26 2.98 21.81
N GLN A 230 3.46 4.26 21.42
CA GLN A 230 2.39 5.22 21.22
C GLN A 230 1.59 4.90 19.96
N GLY A 231 0.29 4.69 20.12
CA GLY A 231 -0.61 4.38 19.02
C GLY A 231 -2.02 4.01 19.48
N PRO A 232 -3.00 4.04 18.58
CA PRO A 232 -4.38 3.69 18.91
C PRO A 232 -4.47 2.22 19.37
N ALA A 233 -5.31 1.98 20.37
CA ALA A 233 -5.52 0.63 20.90
C ALA A 233 -6.12 -0.31 19.86
N GLN A 234 -7.06 0.20 19.03
CA GLN A 234 -7.77 -0.57 18.00
C GLN A 234 -8.00 0.31 16.76
N PRO A 235 -8.13 -0.27 15.56
CA PRO A 235 -8.61 0.42 14.39
C PRO A 235 -10.10 0.78 14.54
N HIS A 236 -10.58 1.71 13.74
CA HIS A 236 -12.01 2.00 13.58
C HIS A 236 -12.76 0.78 12.99
N GLY A 237 -12.11 0.04 12.11
CA GLY A 237 -12.62 -1.19 11.54
C GLY A 237 -11.54 -2.07 10.93
N LYS A 238 -11.82 -3.38 10.90
CA LYS A 238 -11.00 -4.40 10.23
C LYS A 238 -11.83 -5.08 9.15
N TYR A 239 -11.34 -5.03 7.93
CA TYR A 239 -12.06 -5.45 6.73
C TYR A 239 -11.28 -6.48 5.94
N PHE A 240 -12.02 -7.31 5.19
CA PHE A 240 -11.48 -8.42 4.44
C PHE A 240 -11.89 -8.33 2.98
N VAL A 241 -10.95 -8.55 2.05
CA VAL A 241 -11.20 -8.64 0.61
C VAL A 241 -10.70 -9.99 0.14
N PHE A 242 -11.60 -10.84 -0.38
CA PHE A 242 -11.21 -12.16 -0.91
C PHE A 242 -10.58 -11.99 -2.30
N THR A 243 -9.26 -12.13 -2.38
CA THR A 243 -8.47 -11.99 -3.61
C THR A 243 -7.85 -13.30 -4.07
N GLY A 244 -7.93 -14.33 -3.25
CA GLY A 244 -7.06 -15.48 -3.36
C GLY A 244 -5.64 -15.17 -2.84
N ASN A 245 -4.74 -16.11 -3.06
CA ASN A 245 -3.37 -16.05 -2.59
C ASN A 245 -2.57 -14.91 -3.25
N THR A 246 -1.78 -14.21 -2.44
CA THR A 246 -0.79 -13.23 -2.88
C THR A 246 0.53 -13.50 -2.16
N THR A 247 1.63 -12.99 -2.70
CA THR A 247 2.92 -12.96 -2.00
C THR A 247 3.09 -11.58 -1.37
N TRP A 248 3.32 -11.54 -0.07
CA TRP A 248 3.49 -10.31 0.73
C TRP A 248 2.24 -9.39 0.82
N GLY A 249 1.05 -9.81 0.38
CA GLY A 249 -0.18 -9.03 0.48
C GLY A 249 -0.21 -7.78 -0.40
N VAL A 250 -0.91 -6.73 0.07
CA VAL A 250 -1.04 -5.46 -0.65
C VAL A 250 0.23 -4.63 -0.44
N GLN A 251 1.01 -4.50 -1.50
CA GLN A 251 2.26 -3.72 -1.50
C GLN A 251 1.97 -2.22 -1.62
N ASN A 252 1.04 -1.86 -2.49
CA ASN A 252 0.56 -0.49 -2.61
C ASN A 252 -0.96 -0.48 -2.61
N LEU A 253 -1.51 0.37 -1.78
CA LEU A 253 -2.94 0.67 -1.70
C LEU A 253 -3.16 2.09 -2.19
N GLU A 254 -4.15 2.30 -3.05
CA GLU A 254 -4.45 3.62 -3.59
C GLU A 254 -5.95 3.85 -3.67
N TYR A 255 -6.40 5.02 -3.25
CA TYR A 255 -7.78 5.45 -3.43
C TYR A 255 -7.90 6.50 -4.52
N ASP A 256 -8.45 6.12 -5.68
CA ASP A 256 -8.79 7.06 -6.73
C ASP A 256 -10.13 7.76 -6.44
N LYS A 257 -10.03 9.00 -6.02
CA LYS A 257 -11.17 9.87 -5.72
C LYS A 257 -12.04 10.13 -6.96
N SER A 258 -11.44 10.16 -8.15
CA SER A 258 -12.15 10.46 -9.40
C SER A 258 -13.10 9.33 -9.81
N SER A 259 -12.74 8.08 -9.55
CA SER A 259 -13.59 6.92 -9.84
C SER A 259 -14.24 6.30 -8.59
N ASN A 260 -13.97 6.87 -7.40
CA ASN A 260 -14.39 6.32 -6.10
C ASN A 260 -14.01 4.84 -5.95
N ARG A 261 -12.72 4.52 -6.17
CA ARG A 261 -12.22 3.14 -6.14
C ARG A 261 -10.94 3.02 -5.35
N TRP A 262 -10.89 1.92 -4.61
CA TRP A 262 -9.65 1.43 -4.02
C TRP A 262 -8.98 0.48 -5.01
N LEU A 263 -7.70 0.65 -5.23
CA LEU A 263 -6.82 -0.21 -6.00
C LEU A 263 -5.84 -0.88 -5.05
N LEU A 264 -5.76 -2.20 -5.11
CA LEU A 264 -4.89 -3.03 -4.28
C LEU A 264 -3.85 -3.68 -5.20
N ALA A 265 -2.62 -3.20 -5.17
CA ALA A 265 -1.52 -3.74 -5.97
C ALA A 265 -0.70 -4.72 -5.13
N CYS A 266 -0.56 -5.95 -5.64
CA CYS A 266 0.05 -7.08 -4.95
C CYS A 266 1.13 -7.73 -5.81
N TYR A 267 2.03 -8.48 -5.19
CA TYR A 267 2.79 -9.49 -5.92
C TYR A 267 1.93 -10.74 -6.15
N PRO A 268 2.16 -11.47 -7.27
CA PRO A 268 1.38 -12.66 -7.58
C PRO A 268 1.56 -13.74 -6.52
N GLY A 269 0.48 -14.42 -6.20
CA GLY A 269 0.52 -15.64 -5.42
C GLY A 269 1.01 -16.84 -6.23
N THR A 270 1.05 -18.00 -5.58
CA THR A 270 1.53 -19.25 -6.18
C THR A 270 0.56 -20.41 -6.06
N LYS A 271 -0.59 -20.25 -5.40
CA LYS A 271 -1.61 -21.30 -5.32
C LYS A 271 -2.23 -21.57 -6.68
N SER A 272 -2.21 -22.83 -7.12
CA SER A 272 -2.69 -23.26 -8.44
C SER A 272 -4.21 -23.11 -8.63
N VAL A 273 -4.97 -22.98 -7.53
CA VAL A 273 -6.44 -22.81 -7.51
C VAL A 273 -6.90 -21.38 -7.81
N PHE A 274 -5.97 -20.44 -8.00
CA PHE A 274 -6.23 -19.07 -8.39
C PHE A 274 -5.47 -18.69 -9.66
N SER A 275 -5.93 -17.65 -10.35
CA SER A 275 -5.18 -17.02 -11.45
C SER A 275 -4.03 -16.15 -10.96
N ASN A 276 -3.97 -15.85 -9.65
CA ASN A 276 -2.93 -15.06 -9.01
C ASN A 276 -2.76 -13.66 -9.64
N TYR A 277 -3.87 -12.92 -9.74
CA TYR A 277 -3.87 -11.54 -10.18
C TYR A 277 -3.00 -10.66 -9.29
N THR A 278 -2.52 -9.56 -9.84
CA THR A 278 -1.60 -8.62 -9.17
C THR A 278 -2.22 -7.24 -8.89
N LEU A 279 -3.41 -6.98 -9.43
CA LEU A 279 -4.17 -5.77 -9.17
C LEU A 279 -5.64 -6.11 -8.95
N PHE A 280 -6.19 -5.55 -7.89
CA PHE A 280 -7.60 -5.73 -7.52
C PHE A 280 -8.25 -4.37 -7.31
N SER A 281 -9.59 -4.33 -7.38
CA SER A 281 -10.34 -3.10 -7.16
C SER A 281 -11.55 -3.34 -6.25
N VAL A 282 -11.77 -2.39 -5.33
CA VAL A 282 -12.95 -2.32 -4.46
C VAL A 282 -13.67 -1.00 -4.70
N ASP A 283 -14.99 -1.03 -4.76
CA ASP A 283 -15.83 0.16 -4.94
C ASP A 283 -15.93 0.90 -3.60
N GLY A 284 -15.44 2.14 -3.54
CA GLY A 284 -15.43 2.98 -2.35
C GLY A 284 -16.80 3.37 -1.82
N SER A 285 -17.86 3.24 -2.63
CA SER A 285 -19.25 3.47 -2.20
C SER A 285 -19.87 2.29 -1.45
N LYS A 286 -19.21 1.13 -1.43
CA LYS A 286 -19.78 -0.09 -0.88
C LYS A 286 -19.45 -0.25 0.60
N ARG A 287 -20.50 -0.57 1.36
CA ARG A 287 -20.39 -0.91 2.76
C ARG A 287 -19.99 -2.38 2.91
N ALA A 288 -19.07 -2.66 3.83
CA ALA A 288 -18.71 -4.02 4.23
C ALA A 288 -19.88 -4.74 4.92
N LYS A 289 -19.93 -6.06 4.77
CA LYS A 289 -20.95 -6.92 5.39
C LYS A 289 -20.28 -7.95 6.31
N ILE A 290 -20.86 -8.18 7.50
CA ILE A 290 -20.37 -9.21 8.42
C ILE A 290 -20.79 -10.57 7.89
N GLU A 291 -19.83 -11.33 7.40
CA GLU A 291 -20.02 -12.67 6.82
C GLU A 291 -19.01 -13.66 7.43
N PRO A 292 -19.29 -14.98 7.43
CA PRO A 292 -18.29 -16.00 7.76
C PRO A 292 -17.12 -15.91 6.77
N LEU A 293 -15.89 -15.91 7.28
CA LEU A 293 -14.70 -15.96 6.44
C LEU A 293 -14.47 -17.38 5.94
N GLN A 294 -14.38 -17.57 4.62
CA GLN A 294 -14.16 -18.86 4.00
C GLN A 294 -12.69 -19.27 4.11
N GLY A 295 -12.43 -20.56 4.32
CA GLY A 295 -11.07 -21.08 4.44
C GLY A 295 -10.38 -20.75 5.78
N VAL A 296 -11.05 -20.01 6.66
CA VAL A 296 -10.56 -19.72 8.02
C VAL A 296 -11.03 -20.85 8.94
N GLU A 297 -10.14 -21.80 9.23
CA GLU A 297 -10.45 -23.03 9.98
C GLU A 297 -10.85 -22.78 11.45
N TYR A 298 -10.61 -21.58 11.97
CA TYR A 298 -11.03 -21.14 13.30
C TYR A 298 -12.36 -20.35 13.29
N GLN A 299 -13.13 -20.46 12.20
CA GLN A 299 -14.53 -20.01 12.06
C GLN A 299 -14.78 -18.55 12.43
N GLU A 300 -13.90 -17.65 11.99
CA GLU A 300 -14.05 -16.22 12.22
C GLU A 300 -15.09 -15.61 11.25
N ARG A 301 -15.85 -14.64 11.76
CA ARG A 301 -16.70 -13.75 10.96
C ARG A 301 -16.00 -12.39 10.82
N GLY A 302 -16.01 -11.81 9.63
CA GLY A 302 -15.39 -10.54 9.38
C GLY A 302 -16.24 -9.61 8.53
N ALA A 303 -15.88 -8.32 8.51
CA ALA A 303 -16.49 -7.32 7.65
C ALA A 303 -15.93 -7.47 6.22
N LEU A 304 -16.66 -8.17 5.35
CA LEU A 304 -16.24 -8.52 4.00
C LEU A 304 -16.59 -7.41 3.00
N LEU A 305 -15.59 -6.95 2.25
CA LEU A 305 -15.71 -6.10 1.08
C LEU A 305 -15.67 -6.95 -0.18
N LYS A 306 -16.56 -6.67 -1.11
CA LYS A 306 -16.58 -7.37 -2.40
C LYS A 306 -15.68 -6.65 -3.41
N LEU A 307 -14.95 -7.44 -4.19
CA LEU A 307 -14.26 -6.92 -5.37
C LEU A 307 -15.25 -6.23 -6.32
N SER A 308 -14.82 -5.16 -6.96
CA SER A 308 -15.59 -4.47 -7.98
C SER A 308 -15.88 -5.39 -9.17
N LYS A 309 -16.81 -4.98 -10.05
CA LYS A 309 -17.10 -5.75 -11.28
C LYS A 309 -16.05 -5.54 -12.38
N LEU A 310 -15.01 -4.74 -12.14
CA LEU A 310 -13.93 -4.51 -13.09
C LEU A 310 -12.91 -5.66 -13.06
N GLY A 311 -12.10 -5.75 -14.11
CA GLY A 311 -11.12 -6.81 -14.26
C GLY A 311 -11.67 -8.14 -14.75
N ASN A 312 -10.77 -9.07 -15.01
CA ASN A 312 -11.12 -10.42 -15.44
C ASN A 312 -11.68 -11.25 -14.28
N ILE A 313 -12.70 -12.05 -14.56
CA ILE A 313 -13.16 -13.08 -13.63
C ILE A 313 -12.10 -14.20 -13.63
N ASP A 314 -11.70 -14.64 -12.45
CA ASP A 314 -10.83 -15.80 -12.33
C ASP A 314 -11.60 -17.07 -12.77
N PRO A 315 -11.16 -17.77 -13.82
CA PRO A 315 -11.82 -19.00 -14.29
C PRO A 315 -11.74 -20.14 -13.28
N LYS A 316 -10.74 -20.12 -12.41
CA LYS A 316 -10.53 -21.15 -11.38
C LYS A 316 -11.33 -20.86 -10.11
N ASN A 317 -11.57 -19.58 -9.80
CA ASN A 317 -12.39 -19.15 -8.67
C ASN A 317 -13.20 -17.89 -9.02
N ARG A 318 -14.43 -18.06 -9.44
CA ARG A 318 -15.32 -16.99 -9.94
C ARG A 318 -15.65 -15.89 -8.91
N LYS A 319 -15.27 -16.05 -7.65
CA LYS A 319 -15.39 -15.00 -6.62
C LYS A 319 -14.28 -13.96 -6.73
N VAL A 320 -13.17 -14.29 -7.40
CA VAL A 320 -12.00 -13.44 -7.59
C VAL A 320 -12.11 -12.72 -8.93
N ARG A 321 -11.76 -11.45 -8.93
CA ARG A 321 -11.62 -10.60 -10.11
C ARG A 321 -10.40 -9.71 -9.96
N GLY A 322 -9.69 -9.47 -11.05
CA GLY A 322 -8.51 -8.61 -11.04
C GLY A 322 -7.81 -8.60 -12.39
N TRP A 323 -6.61 -8.11 -12.38
CA TRP A 323 -5.73 -8.01 -13.55
C TRP A 323 -4.35 -8.57 -13.26
N HIS A 324 -3.72 -9.14 -14.28
CA HIS A 324 -2.28 -9.31 -14.31
C HIS A 324 -1.65 -7.98 -14.75
N ASN A 325 -1.37 -7.12 -13.78
CA ASN A 325 -0.74 -5.82 -14.03
C ASN A 325 0.75 -5.89 -13.66
N LYS A 326 1.63 -5.47 -14.56
CA LYS A 326 3.08 -5.55 -14.34
C LYS A 326 3.60 -4.46 -13.42
N LEU A 327 2.92 -3.32 -13.39
CA LEU A 327 3.28 -2.15 -12.59
C LEU A 327 2.31 -2.00 -11.41
N GLY A 328 2.64 -1.14 -10.45
CA GLY A 328 1.80 -0.80 -9.31
C GLY A 328 2.25 -1.39 -7.98
N ALA A 329 2.79 -2.62 -7.95
CA ALA A 329 3.31 -3.19 -6.71
C ALA A 329 4.57 -2.47 -6.17
N PHE A 330 5.25 -1.71 -7.00
CA PHE A 330 6.40 -0.86 -6.63
C PHE A 330 6.02 0.61 -6.37
N GLY A 331 4.78 0.98 -6.62
CA GLY A 331 4.25 2.32 -6.43
C GLY A 331 3.09 2.58 -7.38
N ILE A 332 2.00 3.10 -6.84
CA ILE A 332 0.83 3.58 -7.54
C ILE A 332 0.35 4.86 -6.86
N CYS A 333 0.09 5.90 -7.63
CA CYS A 333 -0.40 7.18 -7.11
C CYS A 333 -1.42 7.78 -8.08
N ALA A 334 -2.64 8.03 -7.60
CA ALA A 334 -3.70 8.67 -8.37
C ALA A 334 -3.45 10.18 -8.50
N LEU A 335 -3.54 10.70 -9.71
CA LEU A 335 -3.32 12.11 -10.04
C LEU A 335 -4.63 12.85 -10.35
N GLY A 336 -5.75 12.14 -10.16
CA GLY A 336 -7.07 12.61 -10.55
C GLY A 336 -7.40 12.34 -12.02
N ASN A 337 -8.70 12.47 -12.35
CA ASN A 337 -9.22 12.30 -13.72
C ASN A 337 -8.86 10.98 -14.42
N GLY A 338 -8.57 9.93 -13.63
CA GLY A 338 -8.19 8.61 -14.15
C GLY A 338 -6.73 8.50 -14.58
N TYR A 339 -5.89 9.49 -14.26
CA TYR A 339 -4.43 9.43 -14.47
C TYR A 339 -3.71 8.98 -13.21
N PHE A 340 -2.60 8.26 -13.42
CA PHE A 340 -1.81 7.67 -12.35
C PHE A 340 -0.32 7.74 -12.68
N TYR A 341 0.51 7.88 -11.66
CA TYR A 341 1.88 7.46 -11.75
C TYR A 341 2.02 6.01 -11.28
N LEU A 342 2.71 5.19 -12.06
CA LEU A 342 3.07 3.83 -11.70
C LEU A 342 4.59 3.68 -11.72
N ALA A 343 5.16 3.08 -10.67
CA ALA A 343 6.59 2.86 -10.56
C ALA A 343 7.02 1.51 -11.15
N GLU A 344 8.14 1.53 -11.84
CA GLU A 344 8.91 0.37 -12.32
C GLU A 344 10.28 0.37 -11.64
N GLY A 345 10.59 -0.73 -10.94
CA GLY A 345 11.89 -0.90 -10.29
C GLY A 345 12.97 -1.32 -11.29
N GLY A 346 14.14 -0.70 -11.18
CA GLY A 346 15.32 -1.03 -11.97
C GLY A 346 16.56 -1.22 -11.11
N LYS A 347 17.65 -1.56 -11.74
CA LYS A 347 18.98 -1.57 -11.11
C LYS A 347 20.07 -1.23 -12.12
N ASN A 348 21.10 -0.54 -11.68
CA ASN A 348 22.37 -0.41 -12.36
C ASN A 348 23.49 -0.84 -11.40
N GLU A 349 24.41 -1.66 -11.86
CA GLU A 349 25.51 -2.18 -11.02
C GLU A 349 25.03 -2.60 -9.59
N LYS A 350 25.41 -1.81 -8.56
CA LYS A 350 25.08 -2.06 -7.14
C LYS A 350 23.91 -1.22 -6.61
N CYS A 351 23.33 -0.36 -7.45
CA CYS A 351 22.29 0.58 -7.05
C CYS A 351 20.92 0.17 -7.61
N ARG A 352 19.86 0.57 -6.92
CA ARG A 352 18.47 0.45 -7.36
C ARG A 352 18.01 1.77 -7.93
N THR A 353 17.28 1.71 -9.03
CA THR A 353 16.70 2.85 -9.73
C THR A 353 15.19 2.69 -9.82
N ALA A 354 14.49 3.75 -10.15
CA ALA A 354 13.09 3.70 -10.51
C ALA A 354 12.80 4.50 -11.78
N LYS A 355 11.85 4.03 -12.54
CA LYS A 355 11.19 4.77 -13.61
C LYS A 355 9.73 4.90 -13.25
N ILE A 356 9.21 6.12 -13.30
CA ILE A 356 7.82 6.45 -13.03
C ILE A 356 7.15 6.72 -14.36
N HIS A 357 6.00 6.09 -14.59
CA HIS A 357 5.25 6.19 -15.84
C HIS A 357 3.93 6.89 -15.60
N LEU A 358 3.61 7.91 -16.42
CA LEU A 358 2.27 8.48 -16.46
C LEU A 358 1.33 7.54 -17.24
N MET A 359 0.33 7.04 -16.56
CA MET A 359 -0.60 6.03 -17.09
C MET A 359 -2.04 6.52 -16.95
N ARG A 360 -2.93 5.98 -17.76
CA ARG A 360 -4.37 6.20 -17.68
C ARG A 360 -5.06 4.89 -17.29
N PHE A 361 -5.92 4.93 -16.29
CA PHE A 361 -6.78 3.79 -15.94
C PHE A 361 -7.84 3.59 -16.99
N THR A 362 -7.92 2.40 -17.56
CA THR A 362 -8.82 2.11 -18.69
C THR A 362 -10.19 1.60 -18.27
N GLY A 363 -10.27 0.95 -17.08
CA GLY A 363 -11.43 0.18 -16.67
C GLY A 363 -11.70 -1.07 -17.52
N SER A 364 -10.84 -1.36 -18.51
CA SER A 364 -10.96 -2.53 -19.38
C SER A 364 -10.80 -3.83 -18.58
N PRO A 365 -11.53 -4.90 -18.90
CA PRO A 365 -11.30 -6.19 -18.26
C PRO A 365 -9.89 -6.75 -18.47
N THR A 366 -9.30 -6.50 -19.64
CA THR A 366 -8.02 -7.11 -20.04
C THR A 366 -6.79 -6.29 -19.65
N GLU A 367 -6.93 -4.97 -19.58
CA GLU A 367 -5.82 -4.06 -19.34
C GLU A 367 -6.24 -2.96 -18.37
N ALA A 368 -5.68 -2.93 -17.16
CA ALA A 368 -6.04 -1.95 -16.16
C ALA A 368 -5.54 -0.54 -16.52
N PHE A 369 -4.33 -0.44 -17.06
CA PHE A 369 -3.67 0.83 -17.38
C PHE A 369 -3.07 0.81 -18.78
N CYS A 370 -3.14 1.94 -19.48
CA CYS A 370 -2.38 2.19 -20.71
C CYS A 370 -1.52 3.47 -20.52
N PRO A 371 -0.43 3.62 -21.29
CA PRO A 371 0.32 4.88 -21.29
C PRO A 371 -0.59 6.08 -21.56
N ALA A 372 -0.35 7.20 -20.86
CA ALA A 372 -1.01 8.46 -21.18
C ALA A 372 -0.42 9.04 -22.47
N GLU A 373 -1.26 9.22 -23.48
CA GLU A 373 -0.85 9.72 -24.81
C GLU A 373 -0.65 11.23 -24.84
#